data_b2b9603dfdf76be1d90403a41df910ab
#
_entry.id   b2b9603dfdf76be1d90403a41df910ab
#
_cell.length_a   1.000
_cell.length_b   1.000
_cell.length_c   1.000
_cell.angle_alpha   90.00
_cell.angle_beta   90.00
_cell.angle_gamma   90.00
#
_symmetry.space_group_name_H-M   'P 1'
#
loop_
_entity.id
_entity.type
_entity.pdbx_description
1 polymer ?
#
loop_
_entity_poly.entity_id
_entity_poly.type
_entity_poly.pdbx_seq_one_letter_code
_entity_poly.pdbx_strand_id
1 'polypeptide(L)'
;MNKILVIGCMITFSLQVNAQNDTTARNLNEVIIQENRIQIPFSKQSRNISVVDRQQIETSPARSLQEVLSFVPGVDVRQRGVSGVQADIGIRGGSFEQTLMLLNGIKLSDPQTGHHMMNIPIPLVNIDRIEVLKGPASRIFGQNAYTGAVNVITSLSDTRSLRLQGYGGDFGMKGINLAGSLPAGKYKQNLAISYDESNGHQYNSDYQVSNIFYEGGLDLNANNAIRGMIAYTDRTFGANGFYTSAFPDQWESIQTTLGALSHTFNDQSFSINTRLYGRRNVDEYRLRRNEPSFYQNNHTSDVFALETNGSYKSKLGVTGFGLELRKEQIESNNLGNHERSLTGIFLEQLVNLGEKTDVRAGVYSNYYSEYGWKHFPGLEVGFQASKALRLYSGIGSSFRIPTYTDLFYVGPTNIGNPELQPEEARSFEFGGKWTHASWRGELVYFNRYSESVIEWTRTSSELPWQPQNFNEVAFNGVEASAYYRVNPNSKTVQVKELMFSYNFIDANFTSQPGLESRYALTALRNQLIGGVLVGLGEKVEWNTKIRYVERISLDPYFLLDMRVDYNRLGKLGCFAEASNITNTDYIEAGTVQMPGRWFRAGIMVNLE
;
A
#
# COMPACT_ATOMS: atom_id res chain seq x y z
N MET A 1 32.83 23.15 8.97
CA MET A 1 33.20 23.48 7.58
C MET A 1 34.05 22.34 7.01
N ASN A 2 33.45 21.33 6.41
CA ASN A 2 34.16 20.38 5.58
C ASN A 2 33.29 20.10 4.37
N LYS A 3 33.74 20.63 3.20
CA LYS A 3 33.11 20.43 1.91
C LYS A 3 33.49 19.03 1.43
N ILE A 4 32.52 18.15 1.33
CA ILE A 4 32.67 16.86 0.65
C ILE A 4 32.34 17.11 -0.82
N LEU A 5 33.39 17.04 -1.61
CA LEU A 5 33.38 17.12 -3.08
C LEU A 5 32.92 15.76 -3.61
N VAL A 6 31.69 15.65 -4.11
CA VAL A 6 31.23 14.46 -4.82
C VAL A 6 31.76 14.52 -6.24
N ILE A 7 32.81 13.75 -6.53
CA ILE A 7 33.33 13.51 -7.87
C ILE A 7 32.40 12.56 -8.60
N GLY A 8 31.61 13.11 -9.53
CA GLY A 8 30.79 12.31 -10.44
C GLY A 8 31.68 11.60 -11.47
N CYS A 9 31.83 10.30 -11.35
CA CYS A 9 32.39 9.46 -12.41
C CYS A 9 31.29 9.21 -13.46
N MET A 10 31.25 10.05 -14.50
CA MET A 10 30.48 9.76 -15.71
C MET A 10 31.22 8.67 -16.51
N ILE A 11 30.76 7.45 -16.38
CA ILE A 11 31.13 6.38 -17.31
C ILE A 11 30.25 6.56 -18.54
N THR A 12 30.79 7.16 -19.60
CA THR A 12 30.16 7.19 -20.92
C THR A 12 30.31 5.81 -21.58
N PHE A 13 29.33 4.97 -21.39
CA PHE A 13 29.12 3.80 -22.23
C PHE A 13 28.40 4.24 -23.51
N SER A 14 29.13 4.36 -24.62
CA SER A 14 28.54 4.50 -25.95
C SER A 14 27.96 3.16 -26.39
N LEU A 15 26.72 2.89 -26.01
CA LEU A 15 25.91 1.83 -26.60
C LEU A 15 25.46 2.29 -27.98
N GLN A 16 26.04 1.74 -29.03
CA GLN A 16 25.47 1.81 -30.37
C GLN A 16 24.17 1.00 -30.37
N VAL A 17 23.05 1.65 -30.13
CA VAL A 17 21.73 1.08 -30.31
C VAL A 17 21.40 1.09 -31.80
N ASN A 18 21.54 -0.04 -32.46
CA ASN A 18 20.93 -0.25 -33.76
C ASN A 18 19.42 -0.28 -33.56
N ALA A 19 18.76 0.84 -33.84
CA ALA A 19 17.30 0.93 -33.87
C ALA A 19 16.79 0.17 -35.11
N GLN A 20 16.53 -1.12 -34.96
CA GLN A 20 15.69 -1.85 -35.88
C GLN A 20 14.25 -1.35 -35.69
N ASN A 21 13.67 -0.76 -36.75
CA ASN A 21 12.25 -0.38 -36.81
C ASN A 21 11.39 -1.65 -36.80
N ASP A 22 11.10 -2.19 -35.63
CA ASP A 22 10.09 -3.22 -35.46
C ASP A 22 8.74 -2.51 -35.14
N THR A 23 7.91 -2.40 -36.19
CA THR A 23 6.59 -1.75 -36.15
C THR A 23 5.51 -2.57 -35.48
N THR A 24 5.84 -3.65 -34.80
CA THR A 24 4.91 -4.41 -33.94
C THR A 24 5.04 -4.00 -32.49
N ALA A 25 4.73 -2.74 -32.19
CA ALA A 25 4.41 -2.36 -30.82
C ALA A 25 3.13 -3.12 -30.43
N ARG A 26 3.26 -4.30 -29.80
CA ARG A 26 2.17 -4.90 -29.05
C ARG A 26 1.82 -3.91 -27.94
N ASN A 27 0.66 -3.25 -28.06
CA ASN A 27 0.07 -2.53 -26.96
C ASN A 27 0.05 -3.48 -25.77
N LEU A 28 0.88 -3.22 -24.76
CA LEU A 28 0.70 -3.78 -23.44
C LEU A 28 -0.74 -3.45 -23.08
N ASN A 29 -1.56 -4.45 -22.77
CA ASN A 29 -2.97 -4.25 -22.42
C ASN A 29 -3.02 -3.11 -21.42
N GLU A 30 -3.68 -2.02 -21.80
CA GLU A 30 -3.74 -0.82 -21.00
C GLU A 30 -4.45 -1.17 -19.68
N VAL A 31 -3.79 -0.94 -18.55
CA VAL A 31 -4.34 -1.24 -17.22
C VAL A 31 -5.49 -0.27 -16.97
N ILE A 32 -6.68 -0.81 -16.74
CA ILE A 32 -7.82 -0.03 -16.24
C ILE A 32 -7.71 0.04 -14.74
N ILE A 33 -7.61 1.25 -14.20
CA ILE A 33 -7.50 1.49 -12.77
C ILE A 33 -8.85 1.21 -12.11
N GLN A 34 -8.86 0.29 -11.15
CA GLN A 34 -10.07 -0.09 -10.40
C GLN A 34 -10.33 0.81 -9.18
N GLU A 35 -9.35 1.60 -8.76
CA GLU A 35 -9.52 2.55 -7.66
C GLU A 35 -10.56 3.63 -7.95
N ASN A 36 -10.71 4.03 -9.22
CA ASN A 36 -11.67 5.05 -9.59
C ASN A 36 -13.08 4.47 -9.73
N ARG A 37 -14.04 5.13 -9.15
CA ARG A 37 -15.47 4.81 -9.33
C ARG A 37 -15.92 4.98 -10.79
N ILE A 38 -15.29 5.91 -11.51
CA ILE A 38 -15.33 6.02 -12.96
C ILE A 38 -14.09 5.33 -13.53
N GLN A 39 -14.26 4.19 -14.17
CA GLN A 39 -13.15 3.41 -14.73
C GLN A 39 -12.53 4.15 -15.92
N ILE A 40 -11.25 4.47 -15.82
CA ILE A 40 -10.50 5.19 -16.86
C ILE A 40 -9.15 4.49 -17.05
N PRO A 41 -8.69 4.35 -18.32
CA PRO A 41 -7.38 3.83 -18.62
C PRO A 41 -6.25 4.61 -17.91
N PHE A 42 -5.20 3.92 -17.50
CA PHE A 42 -4.07 4.50 -16.77
C PHE A 42 -3.45 5.70 -17.48
N SER A 43 -3.31 5.63 -18.81
CA SER A 43 -2.75 6.72 -19.65
C SER A 43 -3.57 8.02 -19.60
N LYS A 44 -4.87 7.92 -19.30
CA LYS A 44 -5.81 9.06 -19.23
C LYS A 44 -6.07 9.54 -17.80
N GLN A 45 -5.37 8.99 -16.81
CA GLN A 45 -5.51 9.43 -15.42
C GLN A 45 -4.84 10.79 -15.20
N SER A 46 -5.58 11.74 -14.60
CA SER A 46 -5.14 13.10 -14.28
C SER A 46 -4.66 13.22 -12.84
N ARG A 47 -3.95 12.20 -12.33
CA ARG A 47 -3.38 12.12 -10.99
C ARG A 47 -2.18 11.18 -10.95
N ASN A 48 -1.40 11.23 -9.88
CA ASN A 48 -0.28 10.32 -9.67
C ASN A 48 -0.80 8.96 -9.18
N ILE A 49 -0.60 7.92 -10.01
CA ILE A 49 -0.89 6.52 -9.67
C ILE A 49 0.32 5.67 -10.03
N SER A 50 0.79 4.86 -9.10
CA SER A 50 1.79 3.84 -9.36
C SER A 50 1.10 2.47 -9.44
N VAL A 51 1.47 1.65 -10.42
CA VAL A 51 0.98 0.28 -10.57
C VAL A 51 2.14 -0.68 -10.51
N VAL A 52 2.09 -1.64 -9.60
CA VAL A 52 3.01 -2.78 -9.51
C VAL A 52 2.25 -4.00 -10.02
N ASP A 53 2.64 -4.51 -11.17
CA ASP A 53 1.99 -5.67 -11.79
C ASP A 53 2.51 -7.01 -11.24
N ARG A 54 1.81 -8.10 -11.60
CA ARG A 54 2.14 -9.46 -11.18
C ARG A 54 3.60 -9.84 -11.48
N GLN A 55 4.12 -9.49 -12.66
CA GLN A 55 5.50 -9.81 -13.03
C GLN A 55 6.49 -9.11 -12.07
N GLN A 56 6.25 -7.83 -11.78
CA GLN A 56 7.08 -7.06 -10.86
C GLN A 56 7.03 -7.62 -9.43
N ILE A 57 5.85 -8.08 -8.97
CA ILE A 57 5.70 -8.74 -7.67
C ILE A 57 6.49 -10.06 -7.64
N GLU A 58 6.31 -10.92 -8.63
CA GLU A 58 6.89 -12.27 -8.67
C GLU A 58 8.41 -12.28 -8.85
N THR A 59 8.98 -11.30 -9.57
CA THR A 59 10.43 -11.19 -9.80
C THR A 59 11.13 -10.32 -8.76
N SER A 60 10.38 -9.64 -7.88
CA SER A 60 10.95 -8.81 -6.82
C SER A 60 11.66 -9.65 -5.76
N PRO A 61 12.75 -9.16 -5.14
CA PRO A 61 13.32 -9.79 -3.95
C PRO A 61 12.44 -9.63 -2.69
N ALA A 62 11.23 -9.07 -2.83
CA ALA A 62 10.28 -8.89 -1.76
C ALA A 62 9.56 -10.21 -1.40
N ARG A 63 9.27 -10.40 -0.11
CA ARG A 63 8.64 -11.61 0.45
C ARG A 63 7.24 -11.36 0.98
N SER A 64 6.90 -10.09 1.19
CA SER A 64 5.62 -9.64 1.71
C SER A 64 5.10 -8.46 0.90
N LEU A 65 3.81 -8.16 1.04
CA LEU A 65 3.20 -6.96 0.44
C LEU A 65 3.90 -5.67 0.89
N GLN A 66 4.29 -5.61 2.17
CA GLN A 66 5.00 -4.49 2.78
C GLN A 66 6.34 -4.23 2.07
N GLU A 67 7.10 -5.30 1.83
CA GLU A 67 8.37 -5.21 1.12
C GLU A 67 8.19 -4.82 -0.36
N VAL A 68 7.15 -5.31 -1.04
CA VAL A 68 6.80 -4.85 -2.40
C VAL A 68 6.51 -3.35 -2.42
N LEU A 69 5.72 -2.87 -1.47
CA LEU A 69 5.35 -1.46 -1.35
C LEU A 69 6.55 -0.56 -1.04
N SER A 70 7.57 -1.07 -0.36
CA SER A 70 8.80 -0.31 -0.08
C SER A 70 9.61 0.04 -1.33
N PHE A 71 9.33 -0.59 -2.48
CA PHE A 71 9.89 -0.27 -3.79
C PHE A 71 8.98 0.64 -4.63
N VAL A 72 7.89 1.17 -4.07
CA VAL A 72 7.01 2.13 -4.75
C VAL A 72 7.43 3.56 -4.41
N PRO A 73 7.69 4.42 -5.40
CA PRO A 73 8.10 5.81 -5.14
C PRO A 73 7.11 6.57 -4.25
N GLY A 74 7.61 7.35 -3.29
CA GLY A 74 6.79 8.16 -2.39
C GLY A 74 5.98 7.40 -1.34
N VAL A 75 6.15 6.08 -1.28
CA VAL A 75 5.60 5.23 -0.23
C VAL A 75 6.68 4.99 0.83
N ASP A 76 6.38 5.32 2.06
CA ASP A 76 7.23 5.07 3.23
C ASP A 76 6.67 3.87 4.00
N VAL A 77 7.36 2.74 3.94
CA VAL A 77 7.03 1.54 4.71
C VAL A 77 7.97 1.46 5.90
N ARG A 78 7.42 1.40 7.08
CA ARG A 78 8.14 1.32 8.35
C ARG A 78 7.85 -0.01 9.01
N GLN A 79 8.74 -0.96 8.80
CA GLN A 79 8.59 -2.33 9.30
C GLN A 79 9.13 -2.46 10.72
N ARG A 80 8.43 -3.24 11.54
CA ARG A 80 8.88 -3.72 12.85
C ARG A 80 9.11 -5.22 12.75
N GLY A 81 10.21 -5.62 12.14
CA GLY A 81 10.52 -7.00 11.81
C GLY A 81 10.33 -7.33 10.34
N VAL A 82 10.62 -8.56 9.96
CA VAL A 82 10.65 -9.03 8.57
C VAL A 82 9.36 -9.73 8.15
N SER A 83 9.23 -10.00 6.85
CA SER A 83 8.13 -10.81 6.28
C SER A 83 6.72 -10.28 6.61
N GLY A 84 6.60 -8.98 6.83
CA GLY A 84 5.30 -8.35 7.05
C GLY A 84 4.65 -8.66 8.41
N VAL A 85 5.46 -8.94 9.43
CA VAL A 85 4.99 -9.14 10.82
C VAL A 85 4.13 -7.96 11.26
N GLN A 86 4.71 -6.77 11.31
CA GLN A 86 3.99 -5.51 11.48
C GLN A 86 4.68 -4.42 10.65
N ALA A 87 3.90 -3.58 9.99
CA ALA A 87 4.41 -2.44 9.25
C ALA A 87 3.40 -1.29 9.22
N ASP A 88 3.92 -0.09 9.28
CA ASP A 88 3.18 1.15 9.07
C ASP A 88 3.45 1.65 7.65
N ILE A 89 2.42 2.11 6.96
CA ILE A 89 2.55 2.66 5.62
C ILE A 89 2.14 4.13 5.59
N GLY A 90 2.99 4.97 5.03
CA GLY A 90 2.70 6.38 4.78
C GLY A 90 2.92 6.75 3.32
N ILE A 91 2.19 7.73 2.83
CA ILE A 91 2.36 8.30 1.49
C ILE A 91 2.68 9.77 1.63
N ARG A 92 3.76 10.27 0.95
CA ARG A 92 4.11 11.69 0.91
C ARG A 92 4.23 12.34 2.30
N GLY A 93 4.91 11.65 3.23
CA GLY A 93 5.12 12.12 4.60
C GLY A 93 3.90 12.01 5.52
N GLY A 94 2.83 11.36 5.07
CA GLY A 94 1.68 11.05 5.92
C GLY A 94 1.96 9.92 6.90
N SER A 95 1.14 9.86 7.96
CA SER A 95 1.15 8.76 8.91
C SER A 95 0.42 7.52 8.36
N PHE A 96 0.58 6.41 9.08
CA PHE A 96 -0.10 5.15 8.75
C PHE A 96 -1.64 5.25 8.83
N GLU A 97 -2.17 6.10 9.66
CA GLU A 97 -3.62 6.33 9.79
C GLU A 97 -4.19 7.21 8.68
N GLN A 98 -3.30 7.89 7.93
CA GLN A 98 -3.65 8.80 6.83
C GLN A 98 -3.62 8.13 5.45
N THR A 99 -3.32 6.82 5.38
CA THR A 99 -3.23 6.04 4.14
C THR A 99 -4.26 4.93 4.14
N LEU A 100 -5.19 4.93 3.18
CA LEU A 100 -6.23 3.91 3.10
C LEU A 100 -5.72 2.65 2.39
N MET A 101 -5.91 1.50 3.03
CA MET A 101 -5.68 0.19 2.40
C MET A 101 -6.99 -0.40 1.89
N LEU A 102 -6.94 -0.99 0.68
CA LEU A 102 -8.09 -1.67 0.07
C LEU A 102 -7.69 -3.05 -0.47
N LEU A 103 -8.64 -3.97 -0.47
CA LEU A 103 -8.56 -5.25 -1.18
C LEU A 103 -9.75 -5.34 -2.15
N ASN A 104 -9.48 -5.37 -3.46
CA ASN A 104 -10.52 -5.32 -4.50
C ASN A 104 -11.50 -4.13 -4.32
N GLY A 105 -10.97 -2.99 -3.85
CA GLY A 105 -11.76 -1.79 -3.55
C GLY A 105 -12.56 -1.85 -2.24
N ILE A 106 -12.44 -2.89 -1.43
CA ILE A 106 -13.01 -3.00 -0.08
C ILE A 106 -12.08 -2.34 0.92
N LYS A 107 -12.59 -1.41 1.70
CA LYS A 107 -11.81 -0.66 2.69
C LYS A 107 -11.41 -1.54 3.87
N LEU A 108 -10.12 -1.57 4.18
CA LEU A 108 -9.54 -2.37 5.27
C LEU A 108 -9.20 -1.54 6.52
N SER A 109 -9.78 -0.34 6.65
CA SER A 109 -9.57 0.49 7.83
C SER A 109 -9.99 -0.25 9.11
N ASP A 110 -9.17 -0.08 10.15
CA ASP A 110 -9.40 -0.62 11.48
C ASP A 110 -9.77 0.52 12.44
N PRO A 111 -10.89 0.46 13.18
CA PRO A 111 -11.27 1.53 14.08
C PRO A 111 -10.42 1.57 15.36
N GLN A 112 -9.73 0.46 15.72
CA GLN A 112 -8.84 0.41 16.87
C GLN A 112 -7.60 1.28 16.65
N THR A 113 -6.84 0.98 15.58
CA THR A 113 -5.55 1.63 15.28
C THR A 113 -5.17 1.45 13.81
N GLY A 114 -4.45 2.41 13.25
CA GLY A 114 -3.90 2.29 11.90
C GLY A 114 -2.81 1.22 11.74
N HIS A 115 -2.18 0.75 12.81
CA HIS A 115 -1.18 -0.33 12.75
C HIS A 115 -1.72 -1.63 12.17
N HIS A 116 -3.03 -1.88 12.27
CA HIS A 116 -3.68 -3.08 11.77
C HIS A 116 -4.15 -2.99 10.30
N MET A 117 -3.96 -1.85 9.64
CA MET A 117 -4.36 -1.69 8.22
C MET A 117 -3.55 -2.56 7.27
N MET A 118 -2.31 -2.90 7.65
CA MET A 118 -1.45 -3.81 6.87
C MET A 118 -1.67 -5.30 7.17
N ASN A 119 -2.62 -5.66 8.03
CA ASN A 119 -3.02 -7.04 8.28
C ASN A 119 -3.98 -7.52 7.18
N ILE A 120 -3.48 -7.57 5.95
CA ILE A 120 -4.26 -7.94 4.77
C ILE A 120 -4.23 -9.45 4.63
N PRO A 121 -5.39 -10.12 4.68
CA PRO A 121 -5.47 -11.58 4.70
C PRO A 121 -5.35 -12.18 3.28
N ILE A 122 -4.22 -11.95 2.60
CA ILE A 122 -3.97 -12.47 1.26
C ILE A 122 -2.51 -12.93 1.09
N PRO A 123 -2.28 -14.15 0.59
CA PRO A 123 -0.95 -14.56 0.16
C PRO A 123 -0.44 -13.71 -1.01
N LEU A 124 0.84 -13.32 -0.97
CA LEU A 124 1.47 -12.50 -2.03
C LEU A 124 1.34 -13.14 -3.42
N VAL A 125 1.38 -14.47 -3.51
CA VAL A 125 1.25 -15.25 -4.75
C VAL A 125 -0.11 -15.07 -5.45
N ASN A 126 -1.15 -14.61 -4.74
CA ASN A 126 -2.50 -14.41 -5.28
C ASN A 126 -2.77 -12.96 -5.71
N ILE A 127 -1.83 -12.05 -5.52
CA ILE A 127 -1.97 -10.66 -5.94
C ILE A 127 -1.72 -10.55 -7.45
N ASP A 128 -2.67 -9.96 -8.16
CA ASP A 128 -2.56 -9.67 -9.59
C ASP A 128 -1.79 -8.37 -9.84
N ARG A 129 -2.15 -7.33 -9.11
CA ARG A 129 -1.46 -6.04 -9.11
C ARG A 129 -1.76 -5.24 -7.86
N ILE A 130 -0.96 -4.21 -7.64
CA ILE A 130 -1.15 -3.22 -6.59
C ILE A 130 -1.25 -1.85 -7.26
N GLU A 131 -2.30 -1.10 -6.95
CA GLU A 131 -2.52 0.26 -7.41
C GLU A 131 -2.31 1.22 -6.23
N VAL A 132 -1.39 2.16 -6.35
CA VAL A 132 -1.09 3.16 -5.32
C VAL A 132 -1.47 4.53 -5.84
N LEU A 133 -2.58 5.04 -5.34
CA LEU A 133 -3.04 6.40 -5.59
C LEU A 133 -2.40 7.34 -4.58
N LYS A 134 -1.70 8.36 -5.05
CA LYS A 134 -1.05 9.35 -4.20
C LYS A 134 -1.80 10.69 -4.25
N GLY A 135 -1.77 11.42 -3.15
CA GLY A 135 -2.51 12.67 -3.00
C GLY A 135 -3.92 12.48 -2.45
N PRO A 136 -4.78 13.54 -2.45
CA PRO A 136 -6.07 13.52 -1.76
C PRO A 136 -7.05 12.56 -2.44
N ALA A 137 -7.25 11.39 -1.85
CA ALA A 137 -8.16 10.36 -2.34
C ALA A 137 -9.53 10.38 -1.63
N SER A 138 -9.71 11.24 -0.62
CA SER A 138 -10.96 11.31 0.17
C SER A 138 -12.19 11.68 -0.66
N ARG A 139 -12.02 12.43 -1.76
CA ARG A 139 -13.09 12.69 -2.73
C ARG A 139 -13.69 11.41 -3.33
N ILE A 140 -12.93 10.31 -3.39
CA ILE A 140 -13.37 9.03 -3.96
C ILE A 140 -13.76 8.06 -2.85
N PHE A 141 -12.93 7.94 -1.81
CA PHE A 141 -13.04 6.89 -0.80
C PHE A 141 -13.58 7.39 0.55
N GLY A 142 -13.67 8.71 0.75
CA GLY A 142 -14.05 9.28 2.05
C GLY A 142 -12.89 9.26 3.05
N GLN A 143 -13.20 8.87 4.28
CA GLN A 143 -12.23 8.89 5.39
C GLN A 143 -10.98 8.03 5.15
N ASN A 144 -9.89 8.39 5.84
CA ASN A 144 -8.59 7.70 5.86
C ASN A 144 -7.84 7.66 4.51
N ALA A 145 -8.45 8.10 3.40
CA ALA A 145 -7.76 8.33 2.15
C ALA A 145 -7.13 9.74 2.10
N TYR A 146 -6.45 10.11 3.20
CA TYR A 146 -5.98 11.46 3.47
C TYR A 146 -4.76 11.83 2.63
N THR A 147 -3.76 10.96 2.58
CA THR A 147 -2.54 11.13 1.77
C THR A 147 -2.52 10.27 0.53
N GLY A 148 -3.43 9.31 0.45
CA GLY A 148 -3.55 8.38 -0.66
C GLY A 148 -4.26 7.10 -0.29
N ALA A 149 -4.28 6.17 -1.25
CA ALA A 149 -4.85 4.85 -1.08
C ALA A 149 -4.00 3.78 -1.79
N VAL A 150 -3.95 2.59 -1.22
CA VAL A 150 -3.32 1.41 -1.81
C VAL A 150 -4.38 0.34 -2.02
N ASN A 151 -4.61 -0.07 -3.26
CA ASN A 151 -5.57 -1.11 -3.60
C ASN A 151 -4.85 -2.36 -4.08
N VAL A 152 -4.98 -3.43 -3.31
CA VAL A 152 -4.49 -4.76 -3.66
C VAL A 152 -5.56 -5.46 -4.47
N ILE A 153 -5.21 -5.94 -5.66
CA ILE A 153 -6.16 -6.49 -6.62
C ILE A 153 -5.83 -7.94 -6.92
N THR A 154 -6.85 -8.80 -6.84
CA THR A 154 -6.84 -10.18 -7.28
C THR A 154 -7.54 -10.30 -8.63
N SER A 155 -7.32 -11.40 -9.34
CA SER A 155 -8.05 -11.71 -10.58
C SER A 155 -8.54 -13.15 -10.59
N LEU A 156 -9.76 -13.35 -11.08
CA LEU A 156 -10.30 -14.68 -11.37
C LEU A 156 -9.84 -15.12 -12.75
N SER A 157 -9.18 -16.26 -12.84
CA SER A 157 -8.64 -16.81 -14.09
C SER A 157 -9.67 -17.65 -14.87
N ASP A 158 -9.61 -17.57 -16.18
CA ASP A 158 -10.35 -18.46 -17.09
C ASP A 158 -9.61 -19.79 -17.35
N THR A 159 -8.36 -19.92 -16.88
CA THR A 159 -7.55 -21.12 -17.05
C THR A 159 -7.35 -21.83 -15.72
N ARG A 160 -7.29 -23.16 -15.77
CA ARG A 160 -6.91 -23.97 -14.61
C ARG A 160 -5.43 -23.77 -14.33
N SER A 161 -5.09 -23.58 -13.07
CA SER A 161 -3.70 -23.49 -12.66
C SER A 161 -3.53 -23.91 -11.22
N LEU A 162 -2.37 -24.45 -10.90
CA LEU A 162 -1.92 -24.74 -9.54
C LEU A 162 -0.46 -24.37 -9.43
N ARG A 163 -0.16 -23.49 -8.46
CA ARG A 163 1.20 -23.11 -8.10
C ARG A 163 1.48 -23.52 -6.67
N LEU A 164 2.58 -24.23 -6.49
CA LEU A 164 3.13 -24.59 -5.19
C LEU A 164 4.55 -24.02 -5.08
N GLN A 165 4.85 -23.36 -3.97
CA GLN A 165 6.17 -22.82 -3.68
C GLN A 165 6.57 -23.21 -2.25
N GLY A 166 7.75 -23.79 -2.08
CA GLY A 166 8.37 -24.05 -0.78
C GLY A 166 9.72 -23.38 -0.69
N TYR A 167 10.07 -22.82 0.47
CA TYR A 167 11.34 -22.12 0.66
C TYR A 167 11.84 -22.22 2.10
N GLY A 168 13.14 -21.98 2.25
CA GLY A 168 13.81 -21.84 3.53
C GLY A 168 14.96 -20.84 3.45
N GLY A 169 15.46 -20.41 4.59
CA GLY A 169 16.51 -19.39 4.65
C GLY A 169 17.12 -19.22 6.03
N ASP A 170 17.86 -18.13 6.18
CA ASP A 170 18.47 -17.74 7.45
C ASP A 170 17.41 -17.53 8.54
N PHE A 171 17.85 -17.51 9.79
CA PHE A 171 17.00 -17.35 11.00
C PHE A 171 15.96 -18.48 11.15
N GLY A 172 16.22 -19.67 10.60
CA GLY A 172 15.28 -20.78 10.62
C GLY A 172 14.00 -20.51 9.83
N MET A 173 14.04 -19.52 8.91
CA MET A 173 12.90 -19.20 8.06
C MET A 173 12.52 -20.38 7.20
N LYS A 174 11.23 -20.68 7.13
CA LYS A 174 10.63 -21.61 6.18
C LYS A 174 9.19 -21.22 5.87
N GLY A 175 8.75 -21.55 4.67
CA GLY A 175 7.39 -21.26 4.26
C GLY A 175 6.92 -22.06 3.07
N ILE A 176 5.60 -22.05 2.90
CA ILE A 176 4.91 -22.71 1.80
C ILE A 176 3.80 -21.79 1.29
N ASN A 177 3.66 -21.70 -0.02
CA ASN A 177 2.56 -21.02 -0.70
C ASN A 177 1.89 -21.99 -1.67
N LEU A 178 0.57 -22.03 -1.63
CA LEU A 178 -0.29 -22.72 -2.57
C LEU A 178 -1.27 -21.73 -3.16
N ALA A 179 -1.39 -21.67 -4.48
CA ALA A 179 -2.43 -20.89 -5.16
C ALA A 179 -2.95 -21.67 -6.36
N GLY A 180 -4.28 -21.68 -6.54
CA GLY A 180 -4.91 -22.40 -7.63
C GLY A 180 -6.16 -21.72 -8.15
N SER A 181 -6.41 -21.87 -9.46
CA SER A 181 -7.61 -21.43 -10.15
C SER A 181 -8.34 -22.62 -10.77
N LEU A 182 -9.65 -22.69 -10.56
CA LEU A 182 -10.50 -23.77 -11.05
C LEU A 182 -11.76 -23.18 -11.72
N PRO A 183 -11.69 -22.77 -13.00
CA PRO A 183 -12.88 -22.33 -13.74
C PRO A 183 -13.79 -23.52 -14.08
N ALA A 184 -15.10 -23.31 -13.98
CA ALA A 184 -16.14 -24.26 -14.33
C ALA A 184 -17.29 -23.56 -15.08
N GLY A 185 -17.13 -23.39 -16.38
CA GLY A 185 -18.08 -22.66 -17.22
C GLY A 185 -18.17 -21.19 -16.83
N LYS A 186 -19.36 -20.73 -16.41
CA LYS A 186 -19.57 -19.36 -15.93
C LYS A 186 -19.06 -19.08 -14.52
N TYR A 187 -18.70 -20.12 -13.79
CA TYR A 187 -18.17 -20.02 -12.42
C TYR A 187 -16.65 -20.09 -12.45
N LYS A 188 -16.00 -19.11 -11.82
CA LYS A 188 -14.56 -19.01 -11.65
C LYS A 188 -14.25 -18.98 -10.18
N GLN A 189 -13.14 -19.61 -9.77
CA GLN A 189 -12.74 -19.61 -8.37
C GLN A 189 -11.22 -19.68 -8.22
N ASN A 190 -10.73 -19.02 -7.19
CA ASN A 190 -9.33 -19.04 -6.77
C ASN A 190 -9.26 -19.40 -5.29
N LEU A 191 -8.29 -20.24 -4.93
CA LEU A 191 -7.90 -20.53 -3.56
C LEU A 191 -6.40 -20.23 -3.42
N ALA A 192 -6.02 -19.53 -2.35
CA ALA A 192 -4.63 -19.35 -1.99
C ALA A 192 -4.43 -19.58 -0.49
N ILE A 193 -3.34 -20.27 -0.14
CA ILE A 193 -2.95 -20.57 1.24
C ILE A 193 -1.47 -20.28 1.36
N SER A 194 -1.05 -19.66 2.45
CA SER A 194 0.36 -19.49 2.78
C SER A 194 0.61 -19.73 4.26
N TYR A 195 1.78 -20.24 4.54
CA TYR A 195 2.37 -20.35 5.86
C TYR A 195 3.82 -19.89 5.82
N ASP A 196 4.23 -19.06 6.76
CA ASP A 196 5.58 -18.53 6.90
C ASP A 196 5.94 -18.47 8.38
N GLU A 197 7.13 -18.96 8.75
CA GLU A 197 7.65 -18.87 10.12
C GLU A 197 9.15 -18.62 10.14
N SER A 198 9.63 -18.06 11.25
CA SER A 198 11.06 -17.86 11.54
C SER A 198 11.31 -17.86 13.04
N ASN A 199 12.53 -18.27 13.43
CA ASN A 199 12.99 -18.17 14.81
C ASN A 199 13.39 -16.74 15.21
N GLY A 200 13.38 -15.80 14.24
CA GLY A 200 13.78 -14.40 14.43
C GLY A 200 15.27 -14.17 14.29
N HIS A 201 15.65 -12.94 13.94
CA HIS A 201 17.03 -12.50 13.74
C HIS A 201 17.68 -11.96 15.05
N GLN A 202 16.85 -11.72 16.07
CA GLN A 202 17.25 -11.28 17.40
C GLN A 202 16.34 -11.90 18.47
N TYR A 203 16.66 -11.67 19.74
CA TYR A 203 15.84 -12.15 20.85
C TYR A 203 14.39 -11.68 20.70
N ASN A 204 13.43 -12.60 20.89
CA ASN A 204 11.98 -12.35 20.85
C ASN A 204 11.54 -11.58 19.58
N SER A 205 11.98 -12.06 18.40
CA SER A 205 11.56 -11.60 17.07
C SER A 205 11.13 -12.76 16.16
N ASP A 206 10.80 -13.90 16.77
CA ASP A 206 10.19 -15.05 16.12
C ASP A 206 8.78 -14.71 15.64
N TYR A 207 8.35 -15.36 14.57
CA TYR A 207 7.00 -15.17 14.04
C TYR A 207 6.44 -16.42 13.36
N GLN A 208 5.11 -16.47 13.29
CA GLN A 208 4.32 -17.37 12.46
C GLN A 208 3.19 -16.58 11.81
N VAL A 209 3.02 -16.75 10.49
CA VAL A 209 1.97 -16.09 9.71
C VAL A 209 1.28 -17.10 8.82
N SER A 210 -0.03 -17.23 8.95
CA SER A 210 -0.88 -18.06 8.10
C SER A 210 -1.89 -17.19 7.36
N ASN A 211 -2.11 -17.45 6.07
CA ASN A 211 -3.15 -16.79 5.31
C ASN A 211 -3.95 -17.81 4.50
N ILE A 212 -5.27 -17.60 4.46
CA ILE A 212 -6.21 -18.34 3.60
C ILE A 212 -7.05 -17.31 2.86
N PHE A 213 -7.11 -17.42 1.55
CA PHE A 213 -7.92 -16.56 0.70
C PHE A 213 -8.69 -17.40 -0.31
N TYR A 214 -9.99 -17.20 -0.37
CA TYR A 214 -10.88 -17.79 -1.37
C TYR A 214 -11.70 -16.69 -2.04
N GLU A 215 -11.78 -16.74 -3.37
CA GLU A 215 -12.63 -15.87 -4.18
C GLU A 215 -13.37 -16.70 -5.21
N GLY A 216 -14.68 -16.49 -5.33
CA GLY A 216 -15.54 -17.09 -6.34
C GLY A 216 -16.31 -16.03 -7.12
N GLY A 217 -16.51 -16.26 -8.43
CA GLY A 217 -17.25 -15.37 -9.30
C GLY A 217 -18.18 -16.15 -10.23
N LEU A 218 -19.40 -15.66 -10.42
CA LEU A 218 -20.40 -16.21 -11.32
C LEU A 218 -20.87 -15.14 -12.30
N ASP A 219 -20.60 -15.35 -13.58
CA ASP A 219 -21.10 -14.50 -14.66
C ASP A 219 -22.53 -14.97 -15.00
N LEU A 220 -23.56 -14.30 -14.47
CA LEU A 220 -24.97 -14.64 -14.70
C LEU A 220 -25.36 -14.49 -16.16
N ASN A 221 -24.96 -13.35 -16.74
CA ASN A 221 -25.11 -13.03 -18.15
C ASN A 221 -24.07 -11.98 -18.58
N ALA A 222 -24.14 -11.46 -19.81
CA ALA A 222 -23.17 -10.48 -20.31
C ALA A 222 -23.08 -9.19 -19.50
N ASN A 223 -24.12 -8.84 -18.74
CA ASN A 223 -24.23 -7.58 -18.02
C ASN A 223 -24.16 -7.75 -16.50
N ASN A 224 -24.34 -8.97 -15.97
CA ASN A 224 -24.46 -9.23 -14.53
C ASN A 224 -23.46 -10.25 -14.06
N ALA A 225 -22.73 -9.91 -13.01
CA ALA A 225 -21.80 -10.81 -12.31
C ALA A 225 -21.97 -10.71 -10.80
N ILE A 226 -21.82 -11.84 -10.12
CA ILE A 226 -21.74 -11.91 -8.67
C ILE A 226 -20.34 -12.40 -8.29
N ARG A 227 -19.74 -11.79 -7.28
CA ARG A 227 -18.45 -12.20 -6.72
C ARG A 227 -18.54 -12.27 -5.22
N GLY A 228 -17.93 -13.31 -4.64
CA GLY A 228 -17.81 -13.48 -3.21
C GLY A 228 -16.38 -13.80 -2.82
N MET A 229 -15.94 -13.33 -1.65
CA MET A 229 -14.64 -13.69 -1.10
C MET A 229 -14.70 -13.90 0.41
N ILE A 230 -13.82 -14.77 0.89
CA ILE A 230 -13.53 -14.98 2.31
C ILE A 230 -12.01 -15.02 2.44
N ALA A 231 -11.49 -14.30 3.42
CA ALA A 231 -10.07 -14.22 3.69
C ALA A 231 -9.82 -14.27 5.20
N TYR A 232 -8.75 -14.96 5.60
CA TYR A 232 -8.33 -15.10 6.98
C TYR A 232 -6.81 -15.00 7.09
N THR A 233 -6.32 -14.29 8.10
CA THR A 233 -4.92 -14.30 8.50
C THR A 233 -4.81 -14.51 10.00
N ASP A 234 -3.81 -15.29 10.41
CA ASP A 234 -3.40 -15.47 11.80
C ASP A 234 -1.90 -15.18 11.88
N ARG A 235 -1.52 -14.25 12.77
CA ARG A 235 -0.15 -13.79 12.96
C ARG A 235 0.17 -13.81 14.44
N THR A 236 1.28 -14.47 14.79
CA THR A 236 1.82 -14.45 16.14
C THR A 236 3.30 -14.12 16.08
N PHE A 237 3.76 -13.22 16.94
CA PHE A 237 5.16 -12.80 16.90
C PHE A 237 5.66 -12.23 18.22
N GLY A 238 6.97 -12.37 18.43
CA GLY A 238 7.69 -11.64 19.43
C GLY A 238 7.88 -10.18 18.99
N ALA A 239 7.54 -9.23 19.86
CA ALA A 239 7.49 -7.80 19.55
C ALA A 239 8.59 -7.00 20.27
N ASN A 240 9.82 -7.52 20.33
CA ASN A 240 10.94 -6.86 20.99
C ASN A 240 11.22 -5.48 20.38
N GLY A 241 11.09 -4.43 21.20
CA GLY A 241 11.35 -3.05 20.80
C GLY A 241 10.23 -2.38 20.01
N PHE A 242 9.08 -3.03 19.78
CA PHE A 242 8.00 -2.48 18.93
C PHE A 242 7.37 -1.23 19.54
N TYR A 243 7.01 -1.30 20.82
CA TYR A 243 6.31 -0.20 21.50
C TYR A 243 7.18 0.46 22.59
N THR A 244 8.10 -0.30 23.17
CA THR A 244 9.06 0.19 24.16
C THR A 244 10.28 -0.74 24.22
N SER A 245 11.46 -0.18 24.41
CA SER A 245 12.70 -0.94 24.64
C SER A 245 12.86 -1.43 26.08
N ALA A 246 12.04 -0.92 27.02
CA ALA A 246 12.13 -1.28 28.44
C ALA A 246 11.65 -2.73 28.72
N PHE A 247 10.84 -3.31 27.82
CA PHE A 247 10.30 -4.66 27.93
C PHE A 247 10.60 -5.45 26.66
N PRO A 248 11.68 -6.25 26.61
CA PRO A 248 12.04 -7.01 25.41
C PRO A 248 11.14 -8.23 25.16
N ASP A 249 10.35 -8.67 26.15
CA ASP A 249 9.51 -9.86 26.09
C ASP A 249 8.08 -9.60 25.56
N GLN A 250 7.87 -8.47 24.87
CA GLN A 250 6.57 -8.15 24.27
C GLN A 250 6.17 -9.20 23.24
N TRP A 251 4.89 -9.49 23.18
CA TRP A 251 4.34 -10.47 22.24
C TRP A 251 2.96 -10.04 21.78
N GLU A 252 2.63 -10.39 20.53
CA GLU A 252 1.35 -10.03 19.93
C GLU A 252 0.80 -11.18 19.07
N SER A 253 -0.52 -11.33 19.09
CA SER A 253 -1.28 -12.24 18.24
C SER A 253 -2.43 -11.50 17.61
N ILE A 254 -2.53 -11.56 16.27
CA ILE A 254 -3.53 -10.84 15.50
C ILE A 254 -4.23 -11.81 14.54
N GLN A 255 -5.56 -11.85 14.61
CA GLN A 255 -6.38 -12.61 13.68
C GLN A 255 -7.32 -11.68 12.93
N THR A 256 -7.29 -11.71 11.61
CA THR A 256 -8.20 -10.90 10.79
C THR A 256 -9.02 -11.80 9.87
N THR A 257 -10.34 -11.66 9.93
CA THR A 257 -11.29 -12.29 9.02
C THR A 257 -11.97 -11.22 8.18
N LEU A 258 -12.09 -11.45 6.88
CA LEU A 258 -12.78 -10.59 5.92
C LEU A 258 -13.72 -11.44 5.07
N GLY A 259 -14.97 -11.03 4.97
CA GLY A 259 -15.96 -11.60 4.06
C GLY A 259 -16.61 -10.53 3.22
N ALA A 260 -16.85 -10.80 1.92
CA ALA A 260 -17.53 -9.88 1.04
C ALA A 260 -18.36 -10.58 -0.03
N LEU A 261 -19.47 -9.94 -0.41
CA LEU A 261 -20.31 -10.31 -1.54
C LEU A 261 -20.59 -9.07 -2.38
N SER A 262 -20.42 -9.15 -3.68
CA SER A 262 -20.71 -8.04 -4.60
C SER A 262 -21.52 -8.50 -5.79
N HIS A 263 -22.39 -7.60 -6.27
CA HIS A 263 -23.12 -7.72 -7.54
C HIS A 263 -22.71 -6.54 -8.42
N THR A 264 -22.33 -6.84 -9.65
CA THR A 264 -21.98 -5.86 -10.66
C THR A 264 -22.96 -5.97 -11.83
N PHE A 265 -23.54 -4.84 -12.21
CA PHE A 265 -24.29 -4.67 -13.43
C PHE A 265 -23.57 -3.67 -14.33
N ASN A 266 -23.33 -4.04 -15.58
CA ASN A 266 -22.69 -3.18 -16.59
C ASN A 266 -23.46 -3.28 -17.91
N ASP A 267 -23.84 -2.13 -18.46
CA ASP A 267 -24.24 -2.02 -19.85
C ASP A 267 -23.41 -0.94 -20.58
N GLN A 268 -23.80 -0.54 -21.78
CA GLN A 268 -23.06 0.44 -22.57
C GLN A 268 -22.97 1.82 -21.91
N SER A 269 -23.99 2.20 -21.14
CA SER A 269 -24.16 3.55 -20.58
C SER A 269 -24.15 3.59 -19.06
N PHE A 270 -24.49 2.49 -18.41
CA PHE A 270 -24.69 2.44 -16.98
C PHE A 270 -23.92 1.30 -16.34
N SER A 271 -23.20 1.60 -15.27
CA SER A 271 -22.51 0.62 -14.44
C SER A 271 -22.90 0.82 -12.98
N ILE A 272 -23.19 -0.25 -12.28
CA ILE A 272 -23.40 -0.24 -10.83
C ILE A 272 -22.75 -1.45 -10.19
N ASN A 273 -22.07 -1.23 -9.07
CA ASN A 273 -21.49 -2.26 -8.24
C ASN A 273 -22.01 -2.07 -6.81
N THR A 274 -22.72 -3.05 -6.30
CA THR A 274 -23.19 -3.09 -4.91
C THR A 274 -22.44 -4.17 -4.17
N ARG A 275 -21.86 -3.84 -3.02
CA ARG A 275 -21.12 -4.77 -2.17
C ARG A 275 -21.53 -4.70 -0.71
N LEU A 276 -21.62 -5.85 -0.09
CA LEU A 276 -21.75 -6.04 1.35
C LEU A 276 -20.46 -6.68 1.85
N TYR A 277 -19.87 -6.14 2.92
CA TYR A 277 -18.67 -6.74 3.50
C TYR A 277 -18.62 -6.58 5.02
N GLY A 278 -17.89 -7.50 5.64
CA GLY A 278 -17.60 -7.47 7.06
C GLY A 278 -16.15 -7.85 7.33
N ARG A 279 -15.50 -7.14 8.25
CA ARG A 279 -14.15 -7.40 8.74
C ARG A 279 -14.18 -7.52 10.25
N ARG A 280 -13.57 -8.58 10.80
CA ARG A 280 -13.28 -8.73 12.22
C ARG A 280 -11.78 -8.82 12.41
N ASN A 281 -11.26 -8.08 13.37
CA ASN A 281 -9.89 -8.15 13.82
C ASN A 281 -9.87 -8.44 15.32
N VAL A 282 -9.14 -9.47 15.71
CA VAL A 282 -8.91 -9.86 17.12
C VAL A 282 -7.43 -9.65 17.37
N ASP A 283 -7.10 -8.85 18.38
CA ASP A 283 -5.75 -8.50 18.75
C ASP A 283 -5.53 -8.79 20.22
N GLU A 284 -4.48 -9.56 20.51
CA GLU A 284 -3.99 -9.83 21.85
C GLU A 284 -2.55 -9.34 21.97
N TYR A 285 -2.32 -8.37 22.82
CA TYR A 285 -1.00 -7.86 23.17
C TYR A 285 -0.61 -8.22 24.60
N ARG A 286 0.63 -8.72 24.80
CA ARG A 286 1.21 -9.00 26.12
C ARG A 286 2.52 -8.23 26.28
N LEU A 287 2.65 -7.52 27.40
CA LEU A 287 3.91 -6.81 27.72
C LEU A 287 5.02 -7.78 28.11
N ARG A 288 4.65 -8.93 28.70
CA ARG A 288 5.52 -10.08 28.97
C ARG A 288 4.89 -11.34 28.44
N ARG A 289 5.45 -11.92 27.39
CA ARG A 289 4.92 -13.07 26.65
C ARG A 289 4.45 -14.22 27.56
N ASN A 290 5.27 -14.57 28.56
CA ASN A 290 5.03 -15.72 29.44
C ASN A 290 4.30 -15.36 30.74
N GLU A 291 4.00 -14.08 30.99
CA GLU A 291 3.30 -13.60 32.18
C GLU A 291 2.12 -12.68 31.78
N PRO A 292 1.07 -13.21 31.14
CA PRO A 292 -0.05 -12.39 30.65
C PRO A 292 -0.77 -11.62 31.76
N SER A 293 -0.77 -12.16 32.99
CA SER A 293 -1.34 -11.48 34.15
C SER A 293 -0.63 -10.20 34.56
N PHE A 294 0.61 -9.97 34.08
CA PHE A 294 1.34 -8.74 34.36
C PHE A 294 0.74 -7.52 33.60
N TYR A 295 0.48 -7.67 32.31
CA TYR A 295 -0.21 -6.69 31.48
C TYR A 295 -0.60 -7.32 30.14
N GLN A 296 -1.90 -7.32 29.85
CA GLN A 296 -2.47 -7.87 28.60
C GLN A 296 -3.61 -6.99 28.11
N ASN A 297 -3.59 -6.67 26.83
CA ASN A 297 -4.70 -6.04 26.14
C ASN A 297 -5.35 -7.06 25.20
N ASN A 298 -6.66 -7.05 25.16
CA ASN A 298 -7.47 -7.84 24.24
C ASN A 298 -8.47 -6.90 23.56
N HIS A 299 -8.42 -6.87 22.24
CA HIS A 299 -9.27 -6.02 21.43
C HIS A 299 -9.99 -6.87 20.38
N THR A 300 -11.27 -6.62 20.17
CA THR A 300 -12.03 -7.15 19.05
C THR A 300 -12.67 -5.98 18.32
N SER A 301 -12.28 -5.72 17.09
CA SER A 301 -12.85 -4.69 16.25
C SER A 301 -13.66 -5.31 15.10
N ASP A 302 -14.87 -4.80 14.88
CA ASP A 302 -15.77 -5.20 13.82
C ASP A 302 -16.13 -4.02 12.92
N VAL A 303 -16.15 -4.29 11.63
CA VAL A 303 -16.61 -3.35 10.59
C VAL A 303 -17.60 -4.06 9.69
N PHE A 304 -18.78 -3.46 9.52
CA PHE A 304 -19.78 -3.89 8.56
C PHE A 304 -20.14 -2.73 7.62
N ALA A 305 -20.20 -2.99 6.32
CA ALA A 305 -20.53 -1.94 5.37
C ALA A 305 -21.33 -2.47 4.18
N LEU A 306 -22.26 -1.63 3.72
CA LEU A 306 -22.95 -1.73 2.44
C LEU A 306 -22.52 -0.54 1.59
N GLU A 307 -21.95 -0.80 0.42
CA GLU A 307 -21.57 0.22 -0.55
C GLU A 307 -22.27 -0.03 -1.89
N THR A 308 -22.77 1.03 -2.50
CA THR A 308 -23.25 1.03 -3.88
C THR A 308 -22.56 2.14 -4.64
N ASN A 309 -21.89 1.79 -5.72
CA ASN A 309 -21.17 2.74 -6.59
C ASN A 309 -21.62 2.55 -8.01
N GLY A 310 -21.87 3.63 -8.73
CA GLY A 310 -22.28 3.57 -10.11
C GLY A 310 -21.69 4.67 -10.97
N SER A 311 -21.80 4.50 -12.28
CA SER A 311 -21.47 5.52 -13.26
C SER A 311 -22.49 5.51 -14.40
N TYR A 312 -22.75 6.71 -14.93
CA TYR A 312 -23.63 6.92 -16.06
C TYR A 312 -22.95 7.76 -17.15
N LYS A 313 -22.89 7.22 -18.35
CA LYS A 313 -22.35 7.90 -19.54
C LYS A 313 -23.46 8.68 -20.25
N SER A 314 -23.25 9.98 -20.43
CA SER A 314 -24.17 10.88 -21.10
C SER A 314 -23.45 11.77 -22.12
N LYS A 315 -24.19 12.66 -22.79
CA LYS A 315 -23.60 13.69 -23.66
C LYS A 315 -22.75 14.72 -22.88
N LEU A 316 -22.99 14.87 -21.58
CA LEU A 316 -22.20 15.75 -20.69
C LEU A 316 -20.91 15.09 -20.18
N GLY A 317 -20.67 13.82 -20.51
CA GLY A 317 -19.54 13.05 -20.01
C GLY A 317 -19.97 11.89 -19.12
N VAL A 318 -19.21 11.58 -18.09
CA VAL A 318 -19.48 10.47 -17.18
C VAL A 318 -19.77 11.00 -15.78
N THR A 319 -20.95 10.67 -15.26
CA THR A 319 -21.35 10.97 -13.88
C THR A 319 -21.11 9.73 -13.01
N GLY A 320 -20.30 9.86 -11.96
CA GLY A 320 -20.11 8.85 -10.93
C GLY A 320 -20.92 9.19 -9.68
N PHE A 321 -21.52 8.19 -9.04
CA PHE A 321 -22.28 8.36 -7.81
C PHE A 321 -22.10 7.17 -6.87
N GLY A 322 -22.39 7.35 -5.60
CA GLY A 322 -22.30 6.25 -4.64
C GLY A 322 -22.92 6.57 -3.30
N LEU A 323 -23.21 5.49 -2.57
CA LEU A 323 -23.73 5.47 -1.20
C LEU A 323 -22.92 4.47 -0.39
N GLU A 324 -22.56 4.84 0.83
CA GLU A 324 -21.93 3.98 1.82
C GLU A 324 -22.72 4.04 3.12
N LEU A 325 -23.04 2.87 3.68
CA LEU A 325 -23.53 2.71 5.04
C LEU A 325 -22.52 1.83 5.78
N ARG A 326 -21.97 2.33 6.88
CA ARG A 326 -20.89 1.64 7.61
C ARG A 326 -21.14 1.73 9.11
N LYS A 327 -20.88 0.61 9.79
CA LYS A 327 -20.85 0.52 11.25
C LYS A 327 -19.52 -0.04 11.69
N GLU A 328 -18.92 0.58 12.71
CA GLU A 328 -17.68 0.17 13.34
C GLU A 328 -17.92 -0.02 14.83
N GLN A 329 -17.33 -1.08 15.39
CA GLN A 329 -17.46 -1.45 16.80
C GLN A 329 -16.12 -1.89 17.36
N ILE A 330 -15.91 -1.71 18.66
CA ILE A 330 -14.79 -2.28 19.39
C ILE A 330 -15.26 -2.79 20.75
N GLU A 331 -14.76 -3.95 21.14
CA GLU A 331 -14.82 -4.50 22.49
C GLU A 331 -13.39 -4.67 23.00
N SER A 332 -13.06 -4.05 24.12
CA SER A 332 -11.69 -4.02 24.63
C SER A 332 -11.64 -3.91 26.14
N ASN A 333 -10.73 -4.68 26.75
CA ASN A 333 -10.46 -4.56 28.19
C ASN A 333 -9.68 -3.28 28.56
N ASN A 334 -9.07 -2.60 27.57
CA ASN A 334 -8.31 -1.35 27.77
C ASN A 334 -9.07 -0.13 27.26
N LEU A 335 -9.61 -0.21 26.02
CA LEU A 335 -10.28 0.93 25.36
C LEU A 335 -11.76 1.06 25.75
N GLY A 336 -12.36 0.03 26.35
CA GLY A 336 -13.80 -0.05 26.59
C GLY A 336 -14.58 -0.54 25.35
N ASN A 337 -15.91 -0.37 25.39
CA ASN A 337 -16.80 -0.78 24.31
C ASN A 337 -17.38 0.46 23.63
N HIS A 338 -17.11 0.61 22.34
CA HIS A 338 -17.51 1.77 21.56
C HIS A 338 -18.07 1.36 20.21
N GLU A 339 -18.95 2.18 19.67
CA GLU A 339 -19.47 2.04 18.31
C GLU A 339 -19.65 3.39 17.64
N ARG A 340 -19.51 3.43 16.31
CA ARG A 340 -19.83 4.58 15.48
C ARG A 340 -20.42 4.17 14.15
N SER A 341 -21.23 5.04 13.59
CA SER A 341 -21.87 4.85 12.30
C SER A 341 -21.47 5.95 11.33
N LEU A 342 -21.39 5.58 10.06
CA LEU A 342 -21.07 6.48 8.97
C LEU A 342 -22.06 6.27 7.83
N THR A 343 -22.54 7.38 7.26
CA THR A 343 -23.27 7.41 6.00
C THR A 343 -22.53 8.31 5.02
N GLY A 344 -22.09 7.75 3.89
CA GLY A 344 -21.34 8.45 2.85
C GLY A 344 -22.15 8.60 1.58
N ILE A 345 -22.11 9.78 0.95
CA ILE A 345 -22.69 10.07 -0.35
C ILE A 345 -21.60 10.63 -1.26
N PHE A 346 -21.51 10.10 -2.47
CA PHE A 346 -20.51 10.48 -3.44
C PHE A 346 -21.16 10.94 -4.74
N LEU A 347 -20.67 12.04 -5.30
CA LEU A 347 -21.03 12.54 -6.62
C LEU A 347 -19.79 13.08 -7.34
N GLU A 348 -19.59 12.67 -8.59
CA GLU A 348 -18.47 13.12 -9.42
C GLU A 348 -18.91 13.28 -10.87
N GLN A 349 -18.41 14.30 -11.56
CA GLN A 349 -18.62 14.53 -12.99
C GLN A 349 -17.29 14.60 -13.72
N LEU A 350 -17.11 13.76 -14.74
CA LEU A 350 -16.02 13.85 -15.72
C LEU A 350 -16.58 14.47 -17.00
N VAL A 351 -15.95 15.55 -17.44
CA VAL A 351 -16.28 16.26 -18.70
C VAL A 351 -15.05 16.31 -19.59
N ASN A 352 -15.19 15.97 -20.86
CA ASN A 352 -14.14 16.17 -21.86
C ASN A 352 -14.38 17.49 -22.58
N LEU A 353 -13.41 18.40 -22.48
CA LEU A 353 -13.39 19.69 -23.17
C LEU A 353 -12.56 19.56 -24.45
N GLY A 354 -13.22 19.14 -25.54
CA GLY A 354 -12.55 18.73 -26.77
C GLY A 354 -11.81 17.39 -26.63
N GLU A 355 -10.77 17.21 -27.46
CA GLU A 355 -10.02 15.94 -27.51
C GLU A 355 -8.81 15.89 -26.54
N LYS A 356 -8.37 17.05 -26.04
CA LYS A 356 -7.11 17.17 -25.30
C LYS A 356 -7.28 17.44 -23.81
N THR A 357 -8.44 17.94 -23.37
CA THR A 357 -8.64 18.37 -22.00
C THR A 357 -9.78 17.59 -21.37
N ASP A 358 -9.56 17.07 -20.19
CA ASP A 358 -10.59 16.52 -19.32
C ASP A 358 -10.60 17.26 -17.98
N VAL A 359 -11.78 17.44 -17.44
CA VAL A 359 -12.02 18.04 -16.14
C VAL A 359 -12.87 17.09 -15.31
N ARG A 360 -12.44 16.84 -14.09
CA ARG A 360 -13.16 16.02 -13.13
C ARG A 360 -13.40 16.80 -11.86
N ALA A 361 -14.65 16.98 -11.49
CA ALA A 361 -15.03 17.63 -10.25
C ALA A 361 -15.98 16.72 -9.47
N GLY A 362 -15.89 16.73 -8.16
CA GLY A 362 -16.75 15.91 -7.33
C GLY A 362 -16.64 16.21 -5.85
N VAL A 363 -17.51 15.57 -5.08
CA VAL A 363 -17.53 15.66 -3.63
C VAL A 363 -17.94 14.31 -3.05
N TYR A 364 -17.26 13.92 -1.98
CA TYR A 364 -17.71 12.90 -1.05
C TYR A 364 -18.17 13.60 0.22
N SER A 365 -19.34 13.26 0.71
CA SER A 365 -19.91 13.81 1.93
C SER A 365 -20.21 12.68 2.90
N ASN A 366 -19.62 12.73 4.09
CA ASN A 366 -19.83 11.75 5.15
C ASN A 366 -20.57 12.39 6.33
N TYR A 367 -21.57 11.69 6.85
CA TYR A 367 -22.16 11.93 8.14
C TYR A 367 -21.62 10.93 9.16
N TYR A 368 -20.99 11.42 10.20
CA TYR A 368 -20.49 10.62 11.32
C TYR A 368 -21.38 10.81 12.53
N SER A 369 -21.68 9.73 13.25
CA SER A 369 -22.49 9.81 14.49
C SER A 369 -21.90 10.77 15.53
N GLU A 370 -20.57 10.91 15.56
CA GLU A 370 -19.83 11.69 16.57
C GLU A 370 -19.46 13.10 16.08
N TYR A 371 -19.18 13.26 14.76
CA TYR A 371 -18.60 14.50 14.21
C TYR A 371 -19.50 15.21 13.19
N GLY A 372 -20.71 14.68 12.92
CA GLY A 372 -21.66 15.27 11.95
C GLY A 372 -21.19 15.20 10.51
N TRP A 373 -21.64 16.13 9.66
CA TRP A 373 -21.32 16.19 8.25
C TRP A 373 -19.90 16.71 8.00
N LYS A 374 -19.16 15.98 7.13
CA LYS A 374 -17.87 16.37 6.58
C LYS A 374 -17.90 16.22 5.06
N HIS A 375 -17.30 17.18 4.34
CA HIS A 375 -17.35 17.25 2.88
C HIS A 375 -15.94 17.27 2.30
N PHE A 376 -15.69 16.46 1.27
CA PHE A 376 -14.40 16.32 0.61
C PHE A 376 -14.52 16.68 -0.87
N PRO A 377 -14.57 17.98 -1.22
CA PRO A 377 -14.55 18.42 -2.60
C PRO A 377 -13.19 18.19 -3.24
N GLY A 378 -13.18 18.06 -4.55
CA GLY A 378 -11.95 17.99 -5.33
C GLY A 378 -12.19 18.27 -6.80
N LEU A 379 -11.14 18.79 -7.44
CA LEU A 379 -11.10 19.14 -8.86
C LEU A 379 -9.80 18.64 -9.46
N GLU A 380 -9.87 18.03 -10.63
CA GLU A 380 -8.72 17.60 -11.43
C GLU A 380 -8.88 18.08 -12.86
N VAL A 381 -7.77 18.46 -13.46
CA VAL A 381 -7.68 18.86 -14.86
C VAL A 381 -6.53 18.10 -15.51
N GLY A 382 -6.80 17.46 -16.64
CA GLY A 382 -5.81 16.82 -17.47
C GLY A 382 -5.74 17.47 -18.84
N PHE A 383 -4.51 17.61 -19.37
CA PHE A 383 -4.25 18.19 -20.67
C PHE A 383 -3.25 17.34 -21.46
N GLN A 384 -3.67 16.81 -22.60
CA GLN A 384 -2.82 16.07 -23.54
C GLN A 384 -2.04 17.06 -24.41
N ALA A 385 -0.85 17.46 -23.97
CA ALA A 385 -0.02 18.45 -24.65
C ALA A 385 0.52 17.89 -25.99
N SER A 386 0.89 16.60 -26.04
CA SER A 386 1.30 15.90 -27.24
C SER A 386 0.92 14.41 -27.13
N LYS A 387 1.16 13.60 -28.18
CA LYS A 387 0.95 12.14 -28.10
C LYS A 387 1.76 11.47 -26.96
N ALA A 388 2.90 12.07 -26.60
CA ALA A 388 3.81 11.52 -25.60
C ALA A 388 3.70 12.19 -24.22
N LEU A 389 3.13 13.41 -24.13
CA LEU A 389 3.14 14.21 -22.89
C LEU A 389 1.72 14.58 -22.47
N ARG A 390 1.34 14.15 -21.27
CA ARG A 390 0.14 14.57 -20.56
C ARG A 390 0.52 15.38 -19.33
N LEU A 391 -0.04 16.57 -19.20
CA LEU A 391 0.03 17.40 -18.00
C LEU A 391 -1.25 17.24 -17.17
N TYR A 392 -1.15 17.37 -15.87
CA TYR A 392 -2.31 17.34 -14.99
C TYR A 392 -2.10 18.21 -13.75
N SER A 393 -3.21 18.64 -13.16
CA SER A 393 -3.23 19.32 -11.88
C SER A 393 -4.47 18.91 -11.10
N GLY A 394 -4.37 18.89 -9.79
CA GLY A 394 -5.46 18.54 -8.90
C GLY A 394 -5.43 19.32 -7.59
N ILE A 395 -6.61 19.61 -7.08
CA ILE A 395 -6.82 20.13 -5.72
C ILE A 395 -7.88 19.27 -5.03
N GLY A 396 -7.77 19.10 -3.72
CA GLY A 396 -8.76 18.37 -2.96
C GLY A 396 -8.59 18.54 -1.47
N SER A 397 -9.67 18.29 -0.73
CA SER A 397 -9.65 18.20 0.72
C SER A 397 -9.67 16.75 1.17
N SER A 398 -9.15 16.49 2.36
CA SER A 398 -9.13 15.19 2.99
C SER A 398 -9.33 15.30 4.50
N PHE A 399 -9.65 14.16 5.12
CA PHE A 399 -10.13 14.11 6.48
C PHE A 399 -9.79 12.75 7.11
N ARG A 400 -9.41 12.78 8.40
CA ARG A 400 -9.22 11.58 9.22
C ARG A 400 -9.91 11.76 10.56
N ILE A 401 -10.66 10.76 10.99
CA ILE A 401 -11.21 10.72 12.34
C ILE A 401 -10.21 10.03 13.29
N PRO A 402 -10.21 10.39 14.61
CA PRO A 402 -9.40 9.71 15.60
C PRO A 402 -9.76 8.22 15.68
N THR A 403 -8.75 7.38 15.93
CA THR A 403 -8.94 5.96 16.26
C THR A 403 -9.40 5.81 17.70
N TYR A 404 -9.94 4.63 18.05
CA TYR A 404 -10.30 4.37 19.44
C TYR A 404 -9.07 4.33 20.36
N THR A 405 -7.89 3.96 19.84
CA THR A 405 -6.62 4.09 20.57
C THR A 405 -6.28 5.54 20.85
N ASP A 406 -6.43 6.44 19.88
CA ASP A 406 -6.22 7.88 20.11
C ASP A 406 -7.15 8.43 21.19
N LEU A 407 -8.40 7.97 21.23
CA LEU A 407 -9.42 8.51 22.13
C LEU A 407 -9.35 7.92 23.55
N PHE A 408 -9.17 6.59 23.67
CA PHE A 408 -9.52 5.88 24.91
C PHE A 408 -8.41 5.03 25.52
N TYR A 409 -7.21 4.99 24.93
CA TYR A 409 -6.13 4.16 25.45
C TYR A 409 -5.72 4.57 26.88
N VAL A 410 -5.56 3.58 27.77
CA VAL A 410 -5.09 3.78 29.14
C VAL A 410 -3.94 2.82 29.42
N GLY A 411 -2.75 3.36 29.54
CA GLY A 411 -1.55 2.58 29.85
C GLY A 411 -0.54 3.38 30.68
N PRO A 412 0.50 2.71 31.18
CA PRO A 412 1.47 3.36 32.08
C PRO A 412 2.29 4.45 31.38
N THR A 413 2.44 4.38 30.05
CA THR A 413 3.26 5.29 29.26
C THR A 413 2.46 6.08 28.22
N ASN A 414 1.20 5.74 27.98
CA ASN A 414 0.35 6.34 26.97
C ASN A 414 -1.06 6.52 27.53
N ILE A 415 -1.68 7.68 27.29
CA ILE A 415 -3.04 8.00 27.71
C ILE A 415 -3.75 8.67 26.52
N GLY A 416 -4.89 8.13 26.08
CA GLY A 416 -5.74 8.69 25.02
C GLY A 416 -6.37 10.03 25.41
N ASN A 417 -6.96 10.70 24.43
CA ASN A 417 -7.63 11.98 24.62
C ASN A 417 -9.01 12.00 23.94
N PRO A 418 -10.11 11.88 24.71
CA PRO A 418 -11.47 11.87 24.16
C PRO A 418 -11.91 13.18 23.50
N GLU A 419 -11.19 14.29 23.73
CA GLU A 419 -11.53 15.62 23.20
C GLU A 419 -10.95 15.88 21.79
N LEU A 420 -10.26 14.89 21.21
CA LEU A 420 -9.64 15.02 19.90
C LEU A 420 -10.66 15.35 18.80
N GLN A 421 -10.28 16.32 17.99
CA GLN A 421 -11.00 16.70 16.78
C GLN A 421 -10.40 15.98 15.58
N PRO A 422 -11.19 15.70 14.54
CA PRO A 422 -10.70 15.16 13.29
C PRO A 422 -9.63 16.03 12.64
N GLU A 423 -8.70 15.37 11.91
CA GLU A 423 -7.72 16.07 11.07
C GLU A 423 -8.34 16.48 9.74
N GLU A 424 -7.94 17.64 9.24
CA GLU A 424 -8.32 18.13 7.91
C GLU A 424 -7.08 18.51 7.10
N ALA A 425 -7.11 18.31 5.78
CA ALA A 425 -6.07 18.80 4.89
C ALA A 425 -6.63 19.33 3.58
N ARG A 426 -5.87 20.27 3.01
CA ARG A 426 -6.00 20.74 1.63
C ARG A 426 -4.74 20.37 0.88
N SER A 427 -4.89 19.76 -0.26
CA SER A 427 -3.76 19.32 -1.08
C SER A 427 -3.87 19.88 -2.49
N PHE A 428 -2.70 20.19 -3.04
CA PHE A 428 -2.53 20.59 -4.43
C PHE A 428 -1.45 19.71 -5.06
N GLU A 429 -1.65 19.31 -6.32
CA GLU A 429 -0.59 18.68 -7.10
C GLU A 429 -0.58 19.19 -8.54
N PHE A 430 0.61 19.20 -9.13
CA PHE A 430 0.84 19.44 -10.55
C PHE A 430 1.87 18.44 -11.06
N GLY A 431 1.57 17.76 -12.17
CA GLY A 431 2.46 16.74 -12.71
C GLY A 431 2.43 16.63 -14.22
N GLY A 432 3.45 15.93 -14.73
CA GLY A 432 3.57 15.57 -16.12
C GLY A 432 3.93 14.11 -16.28
N LYS A 433 3.17 13.38 -17.11
CA LYS A 433 3.44 12.00 -17.54
C LYS A 433 3.96 12.01 -18.96
N TRP A 434 5.11 11.38 -19.14
CA TRP A 434 5.71 11.20 -20.45
C TRP A 434 5.80 9.73 -20.80
N THR A 435 5.38 9.38 -22.01
CA THR A 435 5.44 7.99 -22.53
C THR A 435 5.93 8.02 -23.96
N HIS A 436 7.03 7.35 -24.24
CA HIS A 436 7.57 7.24 -25.58
C HIS A 436 8.28 5.89 -25.78
N ALA A 437 7.80 5.13 -26.75
CA ALA A 437 8.26 3.75 -26.99
C ALA A 437 8.25 2.90 -25.72
N SER A 438 9.39 2.39 -25.29
CA SER A 438 9.56 1.56 -24.07
C SER A 438 9.77 2.37 -22.79
N TRP A 439 9.78 3.69 -22.84
CA TRP A 439 10.04 4.57 -21.71
C TRP A 439 8.75 5.20 -21.17
N ARG A 440 8.65 5.28 -19.87
CA ARG A 440 7.64 6.06 -19.14
C ARG A 440 8.35 6.89 -18.08
N GLY A 441 7.94 8.13 -17.92
CA GLY A 441 8.44 9.03 -16.88
C GLY A 441 7.30 9.83 -16.28
N GLU A 442 7.47 10.23 -15.04
CA GLU A 442 6.55 11.12 -14.34
C GLU A 442 7.33 12.06 -13.44
N LEU A 443 6.94 13.32 -13.45
CA LEU A 443 7.45 14.36 -12.55
C LEU A 443 6.25 15.04 -11.91
N VAL A 444 6.25 15.13 -10.58
CA VAL A 444 5.14 15.70 -9.80
C VAL A 444 5.68 16.62 -8.73
N TYR A 445 5.10 17.79 -8.61
CA TYR A 445 5.16 18.64 -7.43
C TYR A 445 3.86 18.50 -6.65
N PHE A 446 3.94 18.42 -5.33
CA PHE A 446 2.78 18.40 -4.45
C PHE A 446 2.99 19.29 -3.23
N ASN A 447 1.87 19.80 -2.73
CA ASN A 447 1.78 20.52 -1.46
C ASN A 447 0.58 19.96 -0.68
N ARG A 448 0.74 19.77 0.63
CA ARG A 448 -0.34 19.46 1.56
C ARG A 448 -0.22 20.35 2.78
N TYR A 449 -1.29 21.06 3.08
CA TYR A 449 -1.47 21.83 4.29
C TYR A 449 -2.51 21.12 5.16
N SER A 450 -2.11 20.74 6.37
CA SER A 450 -2.91 19.95 7.31
C SER A 450 -3.19 20.75 8.56
N GLU A 451 -4.44 20.71 9.02
CA GLU A 451 -4.93 21.38 10.22
C GLU A 451 -5.37 20.31 11.25
N SER A 452 -5.23 20.62 12.54
CA SER A 452 -5.64 19.73 13.63
C SER A 452 -5.03 18.34 13.57
N VAL A 453 -3.77 18.22 13.11
CA VAL A 453 -3.07 16.95 12.99
C VAL A 453 -2.97 16.27 14.35
N ILE A 454 -3.39 15.02 14.45
CA ILE A 454 -3.30 14.24 15.68
C ILE A 454 -1.89 13.68 15.81
N GLU A 455 -1.21 14.08 16.88
CA GLU A 455 0.15 13.64 17.19
C GLU A 455 0.28 13.28 18.65
N TRP A 456 0.93 12.15 18.92
CA TRP A 456 1.25 11.74 20.28
C TRP A 456 2.47 12.50 20.80
N THR A 457 2.29 13.24 21.87
CA THR A 457 3.28 14.17 22.44
C THR A 457 3.43 14.03 23.93
N ARG A 458 4.56 14.55 24.44
CA ARG A 458 4.79 14.75 25.86
C ARG A 458 5.74 15.93 26.06
N THR A 459 5.65 16.57 27.20
CA THR A 459 6.52 17.71 27.58
C THR A 459 7.72 17.30 28.43
N SER A 460 7.79 16.06 28.85
CA SER A 460 8.91 15.48 29.62
C SER A 460 8.95 13.97 29.44
N SER A 461 10.12 13.37 29.48
CA SER A 461 10.30 11.91 29.43
C SER A 461 9.63 11.14 30.58
N GLU A 462 9.31 11.83 31.68
CA GLU A 462 8.63 11.26 32.86
C GLU A 462 7.09 11.22 32.68
N LEU A 463 6.55 11.98 31.74
CA LEU A 463 5.12 12.05 31.48
C LEU A 463 4.69 11.01 30.41
N PRO A 464 3.46 10.49 30.50
CA PRO A 464 2.93 9.63 29.47
C PRO A 464 2.75 10.40 28.16
N TRP A 465 2.84 9.69 27.03
CA TRP A 465 2.45 10.19 25.74
C TRP A 465 0.94 10.41 25.71
N GLN A 466 0.52 11.54 25.19
CA GLN A 466 -0.89 11.87 25.00
C GLN A 466 -1.11 12.46 23.60
N PRO A 467 -2.13 12.01 22.84
CA PRO A 467 -2.43 12.56 21.54
C PRO A 467 -3.11 13.94 21.68
N GLN A 468 -2.69 14.86 20.84
CA GLN A 468 -3.19 16.23 20.78
C GLN A 468 -3.37 16.67 19.32
N ASN A 469 -4.30 17.60 19.08
CA ASN A 469 -4.44 18.25 17.79
C ASN A 469 -3.41 19.37 17.66
N PHE A 470 -2.54 19.28 16.66
CA PHE A 470 -1.61 20.33 16.27
C PHE A 470 -2.25 21.27 15.25
N ASN A 471 -1.98 22.55 15.36
CA ASN A 471 -2.66 23.54 14.55
C ASN A 471 -2.33 23.44 13.07
N GLU A 472 -1.04 23.26 12.71
CA GLU A 472 -0.63 23.34 11.30
C GLU A 472 0.61 22.49 11.01
N VAL A 473 0.52 21.70 9.93
CA VAL A 473 1.66 20.99 9.35
C VAL A 473 1.63 21.11 7.83
N ALA A 474 2.70 21.58 7.23
CA ALA A 474 2.81 21.69 5.78
C ALA A 474 3.87 20.73 5.23
N PHE A 475 3.51 20.01 4.16
CA PHE A 475 4.40 19.15 3.40
C PHE A 475 4.49 19.66 1.97
N ASN A 476 5.73 19.86 1.48
CA ASN A 476 6.03 20.15 0.10
C ASN A 476 6.93 19.06 -0.45
N GLY A 477 6.73 18.64 -1.70
CA GLY A 477 7.60 17.62 -2.23
C GLY A 477 7.63 17.55 -3.75
N VAL A 478 8.65 16.85 -4.23
CA VAL A 478 8.86 16.53 -5.64
C VAL A 478 9.08 15.04 -5.78
N GLU A 479 8.36 14.42 -6.68
CA GLU A 479 8.54 13.03 -7.07
C GLU A 479 8.95 12.96 -8.54
N ALA A 480 10.01 12.21 -8.84
CA ALA A 480 10.45 11.91 -10.19
C ALA A 480 10.59 10.40 -10.35
N SER A 481 10.07 9.85 -11.44
CA SER A 481 10.23 8.44 -11.76
C SER A 481 10.45 8.22 -13.25
N ALA A 482 11.24 7.19 -13.57
CA ALA A 482 11.49 6.75 -14.93
C ALA A 482 11.50 5.22 -14.98
N TYR A 483 10.83 4.67 -15.97
CA TYR A 483 10.75 3.25 -16.23
C TYR A 483 11.09 2.97 -17.68
N TYR A 484 11.89 1.94 -17.90
CA TYR A 484 12.12 1.35 -19.20
C TYR A 484 11.70 -0.10 -19.14
N ARG A 485 10.84 -0.54 -20.08
CA ARG A 485 10.41 -1.93 -20.17
C ARG A 485 10.32 -2.37 -21.62
N VAL A 486 10.93 -3.52 -21.91
CA VAL A 486 10.84 -4.18 -23.21
C VAL A 486 10.32 -5.60 -23.04
N ASN A 487 9.60 -6.07 -24.03
CA ASN A 487 9.23 -7.48 -24.13
C ASN A 487 10.20 -8.17 -25.10
N PRO A 488 11.27 -8.79 -24.57
CA PRO A 488 12.37 -9.23 -25.41
C PRO A 488 12.08 -10.52 -26.17
N ASN A 489 12.49 -10.55 -27.44
CA ASN A 489 12.48 -11.75 -28.29
C ASN A 489 13.88 -12.39 -28.41
N SER A 490 14.86 -11.99 -27.59
CA SER A 490 16.26 -12.43 -27.72
C SER A 490 16.59 -13.62 -26.82
N LYS A 491 17.44 -14.52 -27.33
CA LYS A 491 18.00 -15.68 -26.60
C LYS A 491 19.27 -15.35 -25.80
N THR A 492 19.72 -14.10 -25.82
CA THR A 492 20.94 -13.61 -25.18
C THR A 492 20.66 -12.83 -23.90
N VAL A 493 21.66 -12.19 -23.31
CA VAL A 493 21.52 -11.28 -22.17
C VAL A 493 20.69 -10.08 -22.57
N GLN A 494 19.66 -9.74 -21.78
CA GLN A 494 18.74 -8.67 -22.10
C GLN A 494 18.20 -7.96 -20.86
N VAL A 495 18.33 -6.64 -20.86
CA VAL A 495 17.66 -5.81 -19.86
C VAL A 495 16.16 -5.75 -20.18
N LYS A 496 15.34 -6.35 -19.30
CA LYS A 496 13.88 -6.40 -19.42
C LYS A 496 13.19 -5.18 -18.82
N GLU A 497 13.71 -4.71 -17.69
CA GLU A 497 13.19 -3.53 -16.98
C GLU A 497 14.33 -2.75 -16.35
N LEU A 498 14.26 -1.42 -16.45
CA LEU A 498 14.99 -0.48 -15.61
C LEU A 498 13.97 0.40 -14.89
N MET A 499 14.24 0.68 -13.63
CA MET A 499 13.45 1.57 -12.80
C MET A 499 14.37 2.52 -12.06
N PHE A 500 13.98 3.78 -12.04
CA PHE A 500 14.61 4.80 -11.22
C PHE A 500 13.55 5.72 -10.66
N SER A 501 13.63 6.06 -9.38
CA SER A 501 12.79 7.08 -8.79
C SER A 501 13.49 7.82 -7.67
N TYR A 502 13.14 9.09 -7.54
CA TYR A 502 13.56 9.95 -6.45
C TYR A 502 12.37 10.71 -5.90
N ASN A 503 12.28 10.77 -4.59
CA ASN A 503 11.26 11.50 -3.86
C ASN A 503 11.92 12.37 -2.80
N PHE A 504 11.57 13.66 -2.79
CA PHE A 504 11.98 14.63 -1.79
C PHE A 504 10.76 15.23 -1.11
N ILE A 505 10.80 15.30 0.22
CA ILE A 505 9.75 15.91 1.04
C ILE A 505 10.39 16.89 2.01
N ASP A 506 9.89 18.11 2.01
CA ASP A 506 10.15 19.12 3.02
C ASP A 506 8.91 19.24 3.92
N ALA A 507 9.11 18.95 5.20
CA ALA A 507 8.04 18.97 6.20
C ALA A 507 8.27 20.13 7.16
N ASN A 508 7.36 21.07 7.19
CA ASN A 508 7.38 22.22 8.08
C ASN A 508 6.41 22.00 9.24
N PHE A 509 7.00 21.80 10.43
CA PHE A 509 6.27 21.69 11.69
C PHE A 509 6.47 22.96 12.51
N THR A 510 5.40 23.51 13.05
CA THR A 510 5.51 24.52 14.11
C THR A 510 5.87 23.79 15.40
N SER A 511 7.18 23.58 15.65
CA SER A 511 7.62 22.95 16.90
C SER A 511 7.40 23.90 18.08
N GLN A 512 6.74 23.40 19.13
CA GLN A 512 6.72 24.10 20.42
C GLN A 512 7.99 23.71 21.21
N PRO A 513 8.79 24.65 21.72
CA PRO A 513 9.97 24.33 22.51
C PRO A 513 9.62 23.44 23.71
N GLY A 514 10.34 22.33 23.87
CA GLY A 514 10.13 21.39 24.97
C GLY A 514 9.03 20.35 24.74
N LEU A 515 8.41 20.28 23.56
CA LEU A 515 7.44 19.26 23.21
C LEU A 515 8.11 18.15 22.40
N GLU A 516 8.08 16.92 22.89
CA GLU A 516 8.48 15.72 22.15
C GLU A 516 7.31 15.21 21.31
N SER A 517 7.56 14.88 20.05
CA SER A 517 6.60 14.29 19.10
C SER A 517 7.02 12.87 18.74
N ARG A 518 6.06 11.96 18.62
CA ARG A 518 6.33 10.54 18.39
C ARG A 518 6.44 10.15 16.91
N TYR A 519 5.61 10.72 16.05
CA TYR A 519 5.48 10.31 14.65
C TYR A 519 5.87 11.38 13.63
N ALA A 520 5.59 12.65 13.89
CA ALA A 520 5.83 13.73 12.95
C ALA A 520 7.32 13.88 12.59
N LEU A 521 8.21 13.67 13.54
CA LEU A 521 9.66 13.76 13.35
C LEU A 521 10.27 12.56 12.61
N THR A 522 9.49 11.53 12.27
CA THR A 522 9.97 10.35 11.54
C THR A 522 9.54 10.34 10.07
N ALA A 523 9.03 11.47 9.56
CA ALA A 523 8.58 11.57 8.17
C ALA A 523 9.74 11.36 7.18
N LEU A 524 9.43 10.73 6.04
CA LEU A 524 10.34 10.54 4.93
C LEU A 524 10.80 11.89 4.39
N ARG A 525 12.10 12.07 4.19
CA ARG A 525 12.71 13.27 3.62
C ARG A 525 13.25 13.03 2.23
N ASN A 526 14.12 12.03 2.08
CA ASN A 526 14.69 11.62 0.81
C ASN A 526 14.52 10.12 0.61
N GLN A 527 14.09 9.74 -0.58
CA GLN A 527 14.01 8.34 -1.00
C GLN A 527 14.51 8.21 -2.42
N LEU A 528 15.46 7.31 -2.64
CA LEU A 528 15.90 6.90 -3.97
C LEU A 528 15.67 5.42 -4.11
N ILE A 529 15.01 5.01 -5.18
CA ILE A 529 14.77 3.62 -5.52
C ILE A 529 15.29 3.37 -6.92
N GLY A 530 16.07 2.30 -7.10
CA GLY A 530 16.54 1.85 -8.39
C GLY A 530 16.29 0.35 -8.55
N GLY A 531 16.15 -0.09 -9.79
CA GLY A 531 15.96 -1.50 -10.09
C GLY A 531 16.36 -1.88 -11.50
N VAL A 532 16.86 -3.10 -11.65
CA VAL A 532 17.16 -3.71 -12.94
C VAL A 532 16.69 -5.17 -12.95
N LEU A 533 15.93 -5.53 -13.98
CA LEU A 533 15.57 -6.91 -14.28
C LEU A 533 16.27 -7.33 -15.58
N VAL A 534 17.09 -8.36 -15.50
CA VAL A 534 17.89 -8.90 -16.62
C VAL A 534 17.46 -10.33 -16.89
N GLY A 535 17.18 -10.66 -18.14
CA GLY A 535 17.03 -12.03 -18.62
C GLY A 535 18.40 -12.54 -19.11
N LEU A 536 18.78 -13.74 -18.68
CA LEU A 536 19.97 -14.46 -19.13
C LEU A 536 19.51 -15.71 -19.87
N GLY A 537 19.40 -15.62 -21.21
CA GLY A 537 18.73 -16.61 -22.02
C GLY A 537 17.22 -16.66 -21.74
N GLU A 538 16.62 -17.85 -21.92
CA GLU A 538 15.17 -18.06 -21.81
C GLU A 538 14.72 -18.40 -20.38
N LYS A 539 15.61 -18.87 -19.52
CA LYS A 539 15.26 -19.50 -18.24
C LYS A 539 15.72 -18.78 -17.00
N VAL A 540 16.72 -17.90 -17.09
CA VAL A 540 17.25 -17.20 -15.92
C VAL A 540 16.81 -15.75 -15.94
N GLU A 541 16.27 -15.28 -14.82
CA GLU A 541 15.95 -13.88 -14.56
C GLU A 541 16.73 -13.42 -13.32
N TRP A 542 17.36 -12.27 -13.41
CA TRP A 542 18.09 -11.65 -12.32
C TRP A 542 17.53 -10.26 -12.05
N ASN A 543 17.02 -10.06 -10.86
CA ASN A 543 16.49 -8.78 -10.39
C ASN A 543 17.36 -8.22 -9.27
N THR A 544 17.71 -6.95 -9.40
CA THR A 544 18.42 -6.21 -8.36
C THR A 544 17.61 -4.95 -8.04
N LYS A 545 17.42 -4.67 -6.76
CA LYS A 545 16.77 -3.47 -6.25
C LYS A 545 17.70 -2.76 -5.28
N ILE A 546 17.71 -1.43 -5.34
CA ILE A 546 18.40 -0.56 -4.39
C ILE A 546 17.43 0.39 -3.76
N ARG A 547 17.63 0.70 -2.48
CA ARG A 547 16.89 1.71 -1.73
C ARG A 547 17.85 2.57 -0.91
N TYR A 548 17.75 3.88 -1.06
CA TYR A 548 18.27 4.84 -0.11
C TYR A 548 17.09 5.55 0.55
N VAL A 549 17.08 5.60 1.87
CA VAL A 549 16.00 6.19 2.66
C VAL A 549 16.61 7.09 3.72
N GLU A 550 16.15 8.33 3.77
CA GLU A 550 16.47 9.31 4.80
C GLU A 550 15.16 9.83 5.41
N ARG A 551 15.04 9.75 6.73
CA ARG A 551 13.96 10.31 7.52
C ARG A 551 14.47 11.45 8.40
N ILE A 552 13.57 12.30 8.90
CA ILE A 552 13.96 13.54 9.60
C ILE A 552 14.79 13.27 10.85
N SER A 553 14.49 12.21 11.61
CA SER A 553 15.12 11.93 12.91
C SER A 553 15.77 10.55 13.04
N LEU A 554 15.92 9.83 11.92
CA LEU A 554 16.61 8.54 11.89
C LEU A 554 17.83 8.61 10.98
N ASP A 555 18.85 7.82 11.27
CA ASP A 555 20.01 7.69 10.41
C ASP A 555 19.61 7.18 9.02
N PRO A 556 20.14 7.79 7.94
CA PRO A 556 19.87 7.33 6.59
C PRO A 556 20.53 5.98 6.33
N TYR A 557 19.89 5.16 5.49
CA TYR A 557 20.43 3.86 5.14
C TYR A 557 20.34 3.57 3.65
N PHE A 558 21.22 2.67 3.19
CA PHE A 558 21.26 2.15 1.82
C PHE A 558 21.16 0.62 1.85
N LEU A 559 20.23 0.07 1.07
CA LEU A 559 20.01 -1.37 0.93
C LEU A 559 20.16 -1.81 -0.52
N LEU A 560 20.74 -2.99 -0.69
CA LEU A 560 20.86 -3.69 -1.94
C LEU A 560 20.26 -5.09 -1.78
N ASP A 561 19.22 -5.38 -2.57
CA ASP A 561 18.51 -6.64 -2.55
C ASP A 561 18.58 -7.30 -3.95
N MET A 562 18.73 -8.62 -3.98
CA MET A 562 18.85 -9.39 -5.24
C MET A 562 17.99 -10.64 -5.20
N ARG A 563 17.47 -11.00 -6.37
CA ARG A 563 16.79 -12.29 -6.62
C ARG A 563 17.22 -12.85 -7.95
N VAL A 564 17.45 -14.14 -7.98
CA VAL A 564 17.70 -14.92 -9.20
C VAL A 564 16.64 -16.02 -9.28
N ASP A 565 15.93 -16.07 -10.40
CA ASP A 565 14.98 -17.11 -10.73
C ASP A 565 15.52 -17.97 -11.87
N TYR A 566 15.40 -19.30 -11.72
CA TYR A 566 15.62 -20.25 -12.79
C TYR A 566 14.29 -20.90 -13.17
N ASN A 567 13.93 -20.81 -14.46
CA ASN A 567 12.75 -21.44 -15.06
C ASN A 567 11.42 -21.11 -14.32
N ARG A 568 11.28 -19.89 -13.85
CA ARG A 568 10.14 -19.41 -13.02
C ARG A 568 8.76 -19.72 -13.64
N LEU A 569 8.64 -19.61 -14.96
CA LEU A 569 7.40 -19.87 -15.70
C LEU A 569 7.29 -21.33 -16.17
N GLY A 570 8.31 -22.18 -15.92
CA GLY A 570 8.26 -23.58 -16.28
C GLY A 570 7.54 -24.44 -15.24
N LYS A 571 7.31 -25.73 -15.55
CA LYS A 571 6.67 -26.68 -14.62
C LYS A 571 7.42 -26.81 -13.29
N LEU A 572 8.76 -26.76 -13.34
CA LEU A 572 9.62 -26.79 -12.17
C LEU A 572 10.63 -25.64 -12.29
N GLY A 573 10.65 -24.78 -11.32
CA GLY A 573 11.58 -23.67 -11.19
C GLY A 573 12.19 -23.60 -9.79
N CYS A 574 13.22 -22.77 -9.63
CA CYS A 574 13.79 -22.43 -8.33
C CYS A 574 14.22 -20.98 -8.29
N PHE A 575 14.41 -20.47 -7.09
CA PHE A 575 14.91 -19.11 -6.86
C PHE A 575 15.89 -19.05 -5.69
N ALA A 576 16.72 -18.02 -5.70
CA ALA A 576 17.56 -17.62 -4.58
C ALA A 576 17.47 -16.10 -4.41
N GLU A 577 17.43 -15.66 -3.16
CA GLU A 577 17.36 -14.25 -2.78
C GLU A 577 18.43 -13.90 -1.75
N ALA A 578 18.95 -12.70 -1.87
CA ALA A 578 19.83 -12.09 -0.88
C ALA A 578 19.30 -10.69 -0.57
N SER A 579 18.99 -10.44 0.69
CA SER A 579 18.51 -9.16 1.16
C SER A 579 19.58 -8.45 1.97
N ASN A 580 19.59 -7.11 1.90
CA ASN A 580 20.59 -6.27 2.57
C ASN A 580 22.02 -6.79 2.34
N ILE A 581 22.39 -7.00 1.07
CA ILE A 581 23.72 -7.55 0.69
C ILE A 581 24.86 -6.72 1.24
N THR A 582 24.65 -5.41 1.37
CA THR A 582 25.61 -4.46 1.95
C THR A 582 25.84 -4.67 3.44
N ASN A 583 25.01 -5.48 4.10
CA ASN A 583 25.01 -5.70 5.55
C ASN A 583 24.93 -4.40 6.35
N THR A 584 24.05 -3.51 5.91
CA THR A 584 23.81 -2.22 6.54
C THR A 584 22.98 -2.42 7.81
N ASP A 585 23.40 -1.81 8.92
CA ASP A 585 22.60 -1.70 10.14
C ASP A 585 21.59 -0.56 9.96
N TYR A 586 20.30 -0.84 10.21
CA TYR A 586 19.25 0.16 10.03
C TYR A 586 18.02 -0.09 10.88
N ILE A 587 17.26 0.99 11.10
CA ILE A 587 15.99 1.02 11.84
C ILE A 587 14.95 1.67 10.93
N GLU A 588 13.76 1.07 10.79
CA GLU A 588 12.64 1.66 10.06
C GLU A 588 11.59 2.27 10.99
N ALA A 589 11.38 1.67 12.17
CA ALA A 589 10.39 2.14 13.15
C ALA A 589 10.85 1.89 14.59
N GLY A 590 10.57 2.84 15.46
CA GLY A 590 10.84 2.72 16.91
C GLY A 590 12.31 2.48 17.22
N THR A 591 12.58 1.41 17.96
CA THR A 591 13.93 0.94 18.30
C THR A 591 14.24 -0.44 17.73
N VAL A 592 13.44 -0.89 16.74
CA VAL A 592 13.56 -2.22 16.18
C VAL A 592 14.71 -2.28 15.20
N GLN A 593 15.78 -2.96 15.59
CA GLN A 593 16.90 -3.24 14.70
C GLN A 593 16.45 -4.23 13.61
N MET A 594 16.61 -3.85 12.35
CA MET A 594 16.32 -4.71 11.21
C MET A 594 17.50 -5.66 10.93
N PRO A 595 17.27 -6.84 10.31
CA PRO A 595 18.33 -7.80 10.07
C PRO A 595 19.40 -7.25 9.11
N GLY A 596 20.64 -7.64 9.34
CA GLY A 596 21.75 -7.48 8.41
C GLY A 596 21.49 -8.28 7.13
N ARG A 597 22.57 -8.68 6.45
CA ARG A 597 22.47 -9.53 5.24
C ARG A 597 21.91 -10.92 5.58
N TRP A 598 20.97 -11.41 4.76
CA TRP A 598 20.39 -12.72 4.89
C TRP A 598 19.93 -13.32 3.56
N PHE A 599 19.77 -14.64 3.51
CA PHE A 599 19.52 -15.41 2.31
C PHE A 599 18.27 -16.27 2.44
N ARG A 600 17.59 -16.49 1.29
CA ARG A 600 16.47 -17.40 1.13
C ARG A 600 16.55 -18.11 -0.21
N ALA A 601 16.17 -19.39 -0.26
CA ALA A 601 16.05 -20.13 -1.50
C ALA A 601 14.80 -21.00 -1.49
N GLY A 602 14.28 -21.32 -2.67
CA GLY A 602 13.06 -22.12 -2.78
C GLY A 602 12.85 -22.74 -4.15
N ILE A 603 11.84 -23.61 -4.18
CA ILE A 603 11.41 -24.36 -5.36
C ILE A 603 9.98 -23.95 -5.69
N MET A 604 9.65 -23.87 -6.98
CA MET A 604 8.33 -23.57 -7.51
C MET A 604 7.88 -24.69 -8.44
N VAL A 605 6.62 -25.12 -8.28
CA VAL A 605 5.96 -26.07 -9.18
C VAL A 605 4.72 -25.37 -9.74
N ASN A 606 4.63 -25.27 -11.07
CA ASN A 606 3.49 -24.71 -11.79
C ASN A 606 2.84 -25.82 -12.63
N LEU A 607 1.54 -26.05 -12.40
CA LEU A 607 0.72 -27.00 -13.14
C LEU A 607 -0.44 -26.24 -13.78
N GLU A 608 -0.67 -26.45 -15.06
CA GLU A 608 -1.75 -25.88 -15.86
C GLU A 608 -2.80 -26.94 -16.21
#